data_1d18f57fdc0f32f285369fd7eaafd579
#
_entry.id   1d18f57fdc0f32f285369fd7eaafd579
#
_cell.length_a   1.000
_cell.length_b   1.000
_cell.length_c   1.000
_cell.angle_alpha   90.00
_cell.angle_beta   90.00
_cell.angle_gamma   90.00
#
_symmetry.space_group_name_H-M   'P 1'
#
loop_
_entity.id
_entity.type
_entity.pdbx_description
1 polymer ?
#
loop_
_entity_poly.entity_id
_entity_poly.type
_entity_poly.pdbx_seq_one_letter_code
_entity_poly.pdbx_strand_id
1 'polypeptide(L)'
;MEKLIKLNELGLIIKYAFKDLSRNFKKIFSIIVTLFISLFILSSILTIEDSLKKELNDNAKALLGGDLEIDYNRSKGNLDLVNNVKDIATVSQMVEFSTMISTLDRQNNQSLFTRIKTIDEQYPLYGSVTYEPEGAFDRIHKENNTILVNENIFKSLKLKIDEKIKVQDQVFIVAGIVKTVPDVSGFVAFGDFALTGKQTLDLIKLNIGSFLNYEYKVRFNESDDTQKLKKQIQDIFKDDQKVILRYPENSASGLKRIINNFSQFLSLVSISAMLIAGIGIANTLLSFINQNNMSIAVRKAVGFFSVDIKKIYYLQLLILLIIITLASFALSFLFVPVANIYISKGLGLSIQPLFSIFNLFKVFIVGLLVLIIFSIPTINAIDQIKASNLFRNVFQNLQFYYSKKSIILSLVLLCLLVMLFTIGSANPSYSLSYFGAFFTCLIVFFLLSRTIILLLKKLKNKSNIPLKVSIKNITQTKSITPITIMSLGLGVTLLLTLAMVGTNFKREIGKSIPEIAPDYFFVGIQQNEKDTFVQKILSMEKDVNLEVVPIITSGVSKINGKDPKTFIKPSNDSYWVIRSERR
;
A
#
# COMPACT_ATOMS: atom_id res chain seq x y z
N MET A 1 55.30 -0.18 -9.42
CA MET A 1 55.34 1.17 -10.00
C MET A 1 54.03 1.52 -10.71
N GLU A 2 53.49 0.69 -11.62
CA GLU A 2 52.20 0.96 -12.30
C GLU A 2 50.97 1.13 -11.37
N LYS A 3 50.87 0.38 -10.28
CA LYS A 3 49.80 0.48 -9.27
C LYS A 3 49.87 1.82 -8.50
N LEU A 4 51.06 2.34 -8.22
CA LEU A 4 51.27 3.65 -7.55
C LEU A 4 50.96 4.81 -8.47
N ILE A 5 51.26 4.70 -9.77
CA ILE A 5 50.93 5.71 -10.79
C ILE A 5 49.41 5.77 -10.97
N LYS A 6 48.71 4.63 -11.06
CA LYS A 6 47.25 4.55 -11.12
C LYS A 6 46.53 5.11 -9.86
N LEU A 7 47.09 4.89 -8.66
CA LEU A 7 46.57 5.46 -7.40
C LEU A 7 46.69 6.98 -7.33
N ASN A 8 47.85 7.52 -7.82
CA ASN A 8 48.03 8.97 -7.93
C ASN A 8 47.09 9.61 -8.97
N GLU A 9 46.85 8.93 -10.10
CA GLU A 9 45.86 9.38 -11.11
C GLU A 9 44.44 9.38 -10.54
N LEU A 10 44.06 8.37 -9.76
CA LEU A 10 42.72 8.30 -9.13
C LEU A 10 42.52 9.44 -8.11
N GLY A 11 43.55 9.70 -7.28
CA GLY A 11 43.52 10.81 -6.32
C GLY A 11 43.41 12.20 -6.98
N LEU A 12 44.08 12.39 -8.10
CA LEU A 12 43.96 13.60 -8.91
C LEU A 12 42.55 13.74 -9.52
N ILE A 13 42.01 12.67 -10.08
CA ILE A 13 40.64 12.65 -10.66
C ILE A 13 39.61 13.01 -9.60
N ILE A 14 39.71 12.44 -8.39
CA ILE A 14 38.81 12.73 -7.25
C ILE A 14 38.90 14.22 -6.86
N LYS A 15 40.12 14.75 -6.71
CA LYS A 15 40.34 16.14 -6.36
C LYS A 15 39.77 17.11 -7.40
N TYR A 16 39.94 16.79 -8.68
CA TYR A 16 39.36 17.60 -9.79
C TYR A 16 37.83 17.47 -9.81
N ALA A 17 37.27 16.30 -9.62
CA ALA A 17 35.83 16.09 -9.56
C ALA A 17 35.19 16.93 -8.46
N PHE A 18 35.76 16.90 -7.26
CA PHE A 18 35.24 17.67 -6.11
C PHE A 18 35.36 19.19 -6.31
N LYS A 19 36.50 19.65 -6.81
CA LYS A 19 36.73 21.08 -7.08
C LYS A 19 35.80 21.61 -8.19
N ASP A 20 35.57 20.83 -9.22
CA ASP A 20 34.69 21.21 -10.33
C ASP A 20 33.21 21.22 -9.88
N LEU A 21 32.81 20.29 -9.00
CA LEU A 21 31.50 20.20 -8.38
C LEU A 21 31.21 21.46 -7.53
N SER A 22 32.16 21.88 -6.68
CA SER A 22 31.98 23.03 -5.82
C SER A 22 31.88 24.35 -6.61
N ARG A 23 32.64 24.49 -7.68
CA ARG A 23 32.62 25.69 -8.54
C ARG A 23 31.35 25.79 -9.40
N ASN A 24 30.75 24.68 -9.77
CA ASN A 24 29.58 24.62 -10.65
C ASN A 24 28.29 24.26 -9.92
N PHE A 25 28.23 24.39 -8.59
CA PHE A 25 27.09 23.96 -7.75
C PHE A 25 25.76 24.52 -8.26
N LYS A 26 25.68 25.83 -8.61
CA LYS A 26 24.45 26.44 -9.14
C LYS A 26 23.94 25.77 -10.42
N LYS A 27 24.85 25.30 -11.29
CA LYS A 27 24.49 24.65 -12.56
C LYS A 27 24.00 23.23 -12.37
N ILE A 28 24.44 22.55 -11.29
CA ILE A 28 24.13 21.16 -10.97
C ILE A 28 22.93 21.07 -10.00
N PHE A 29 22.52 22.20 -9.41
CA PHE A 29 21.46 22.28 -8.42
C PHE A 29 20.15 21.57 -8.87
N SER A 30 19.75 21.73 -10.13
CA SER A 30 18.56 21.05 -10.67
C SER A 30 18.70 19.53 -10.67
N ILE A 31 19.91 18.99 -10.95
CA ILE A 31 20.18 17.54 -10.85
C ILE A 31 20.03 17.09 -9.40
N ILE A 32 20.61 17.85 -8.45
CA ILE A 32 20.56 17.55 -7.03
C ILE A 32 19.11 17.47 -6.54
N VAL A 33 18.29 18.50 -6.84
CA VAL A 33 16.88 18.57 -6.42
C VAL A 33 16.08 17.41 -7.00
N THR A 34 16.22 17.16 -8.29
CA THR A 34 15.47 16.10 -8.97
C THR A 34 15.83 14.71 -8.42
N LEU A 35 17.11 14.44 -8.23
CA LEU A 35 17.60 13.19 -7.67
C LEU A 35 17.16 13.04 -6.19
N PHE A 36 17.27 14.12 -5.41
CA PHE A 36 16.90 14.15 -4.01
C PHE A 36 15.41 13.83 -3.81
N ILE A 37 14.52 14.51 -4.52
CA ILE A 37 13.07 14.27 -4.39
C ILE A 37 12.73 12.83 -4.75
N SER A 38 13.30 12.30 -5.83
CA SER A 38 13.01 10.94 -6.28
C SER A 38 13.50 9.88 -5.31
N LEU A 39 14.72 10.01 -4.78
CA LEU A 39 15.28 9.11 -3.78
C LEU A 39 14.58 9.25 -2.43
N PHE A 40 14.16 10.46 -2.05
CA PHE A 40 13.41 10.71 -0.83
C PHE A 40 12.05 10.01 -0.84
N ILE A 41 11.31 10.10 -1.96
CA ILE A 41 10.02 9.41 -2.12
C ILE A 41 10.21 7.90 -2.00
N LEU A 42 11.18 7.32 -2.73
CA LEU A 42 11.47 5.89 -2.68
C LEU A 42 11.88 5.45 -1.26
N SER A 43 12.78 6.19 -0.62
CA SER A 43 13.26 5.90 0.73
C SER A 43 12.14 5.96 1.76
N SER A 44 11.28 6.98 1.70
CA SER A 44 10.14 7.15 2.60
C SER A 44 9.15 5.99 2.50
N ILE A 45 8.83 5.55 1.29
CA ILE A 45 7.92 4.43 1.06
C ILE A 45 8.49 3.13 1.62
N LEU A 46 9.76 2.82 1.35
CA LEU A 46 10.40 1.61 1.87
C LEU A 46 10.52 1.62 3.40
N THR A 47 10.82 2.77 3.99
CA THR A 47 10.89 2.90 5.46
C THR A 47 9.51 2.72 6.11
N ILE A 48 8.45 3.31 5.55
CA ILE A 48 7.08 3.12 6.04
C ILE A 48 6.64 1.66 5.89
N GLU A 49 6.94 1.02 4.77
CA GLU A 49 6.61 -0.39 4.51
C GLU A 49 7.24 -1.30 5.55
N ASP A 50 8.54 -1.16 5.82
CA ASP A 50 9.24 -1.98 6.82
C ASP A 50 8.74 -1.70 8.24
N SER A 51 8.44 -0.44 8.55
CA SER A 51 7.88 -0.05 9.84
C SER A 51 6.50 -0.68 10.07
N LEU A 52 5.62 -0.66 9.06
CA LEU A 52 4.31 -1.30 9.11
C LEU A 52 4.42 -2.83 9.24
N LYS A 53 5.30 -3.46 8.49
CA LYS A 53 5.52 -4.92 8.58
C LYS A 53 6.04 -5.33 9.95
N LYS A 54 6.94 -4.54 10.53
CA LYS A 54 7.44 -4.78 11.87
C LYS A 54 6.34 -4.66 12.90
N GLU A 55 5.58 -3.57 12.87
CA GLU A 55 4.45 -3.33 13.79
C GLU A 55 3.43 -4.47 13.74
N LEU A 56 3.07 -4.93 12.54
CA LEU A 56 2.17 -6.07 12.36
C LEU A 56 2.74 -7.37 12.93
N ASN A 57 4.04 -7.60 12.79
CA ASN A 57 4.66 -8.81 13.31
C ASN A 57 4.83 -8.76 14.83
N ASP A 58 5.25 -7.62 15.37
CA ASP A 58 5.48 -7.43 16.81
C ASP A 58 4.14 -7.49 17.59
N ASN A 59 3.07 -6.98 16.99
CA ASN A 59 1.73 -6.99 17.58
C ASN A 59 0.85 -8.15 17.07
N ALA A 60 1.42 -9.14 16.39
CA ALA A 60 0.64 -10.22 15.78
C ALA A 60 -0.23 -10.98 16.78
N LYS A 61 0.26 -11.22 18.00
CA LYS A 61 -0.51 -11.87 19.08
C LYS A 61 -1.65 -10.98 19.60
N ALA A 62 -1.40 -9.67 19.73
CA ALA A 62 -2.43 -8.72 20.12
C ALA A 62 -3.48 -8.56 19.02
N LEU A 63 -3.07 -8.51 17.75
CA LEU A 63 -3.98 -8.44 16.60
C LEU A 63 -4.83 -9.69 16.42
N LEU A 64 -4.35 -10.86 16.82
CA LEU A 64 -5.15 -12.09 16.89
C LEU A 64 -5.98 -12.13 18.15
N GLY A 65 -5.53 -11.49 19.23
CA GLY A 65 -6.08 -11.62 20.58
C GLY A 65 -5.63 -12.88 21.31
N GLY A 66 -4.62 -13.61 20.78
CA GLY A 66 -4.17 -14.87 21.34
C GLY A 66 -2.89 -15.41 20.70
N ASP A 67 -2.36 -16.50 21.25
CA ASP A 67 -1.34 -17.34 20.62
C ASP A 67 -1.93 -18.26 19.54
N LEU A 68 -3.23 -18.48 19.63
CA LEU A 68 -4.04 -19.24 18.68
C LEU A 68 -5.49 -18.76 18.79
N GLU A 69 -6.19 -18.76 17.66
CA GLU A 69 -7.63 -18.56 17.58
C GLU A 69 -8.29 -19.82 17.02
N ILE A 70 -9.32 -20.28 17.71
CA ILE A 70 -10.21 -21.34 17.27
C ILE A 70 -11.50 -20.68 16.80
N ASP A 71 -11.75 -20.65 15.50
CA ASP A 71 -12.89 -19.99 14.89
C ASP A 71 -13.89 -21.01 14.37
N TYR A 72 -15.11 -20.90 14.89
CA TYR A 72 -16.28 -21.67 14.44
C TYR A 72 -17.27 -20.73 13.74
N ASN A 73 -17.16 -20.65 12.43
CA ASN A 73 -18.07 -19.87 11.63
C ASN A 73 -19.49 -20.45 11.70
N ARG A 74 -20.45 -19.68 12.22
CA ARG A 74 -21.89 -20.00 12.29
C ARG A 74 -22.26 -21.19 13.19
N SER A 75 -21.41 -21.60 14.11
CA SER A 75 -21.67 -22.74 15.01
C SER A 75 -21.00 -22.51 16.35
N LYS A 76 -21.60 -22.99 17.44
CA LYS A 76 -20.92 -23.06 18.75
C LYS A 76 -19.68 -23.95 18.74
N GLY A 77 -19.56 -24.78 17.71
CA GLY A 77 -18.52 -25.80 17.63
C GLY A 77 -18.72 -26.96 18.59
N ASN A 78 -17.71 -27.79 18.68
CA ASN A 78 -17.68 -28.88 19.65
C ASN A 78 -17.07 -28.36 20.96
N LEU A 79 -17.96 -28.11 21.94
CA LEU A 79 -17.58 -27.58 23.25
C LEU A 79 -16.65 -28.52 24.03
N ASP A 80 -16.76 -29.85 23.84
CA ASP A 80 -15.89 -30.82 24.51
C ASP A 80 -14.43 -30.66 24.02
N LEU A 81 -14.23 -30.45 22.71
CA LEU A 81 -12.91 -30.21 22.17
C LEU A 81 -12.33 -28.87 22.67
N VAL A 82 -13.17 -27.84 22.77
CA VAL A 82 -12.74 -26.53 23.34
C VAL A 82 -12.39 -26.65 24.81
N ASN A 83 -13.15 -27.46 25.59
CA ASN A 83 -12.85 -27.70 26.99
C ASN A 83 -11.53 -28.45 27.18
N ASN A 84 -11.19 -29.40 26.31
CA ASN A 84 -9.87 -30.05 26.33
C ASN A 84 -8.72 -29.04 26.11
N VAL A 85 -8.96 -27.94 25.39
CA VAL A 85 -7.97 -26.85 25.27
C VAL A 85 -7.89 -26.01 26.54
N LYS A 86 -9.00 -25.80 27.26
CA LYS A 86 -9.00 -25.08 28.54
C LYS A 86 -8.17 -25.79 29.61
N ASP A 87 -8.02 -27.12 29.52
CA ASP A 87 -7.18 -27.88 30.45
C ASP A 87 -5.69 -27.63 30.29
N ILE A 88 -5.27 -27.14 29.11
CA ILE A 88 -3.87 -26.94 28.75
C ILE A 88 -3.49 -25.46 28.48
N ALA A 89 -4.46 -24.56 28.35
CA ALA A 89 -4.24 -23.16 28.04
C ALA A 89 -5.39 -22.28 28.55
N THR A 90 -5.14 -20.99 28.71
CA THR A 90 -6.18 -20.00 29.02
C THR A 90 -6.99 -19.71 27.76
N VAL A 91 -8.32 -19.83 27.83
CA VAL A 91 -9.23 -19.63 26.70
C VAL A 91 -10.26 -18.56 27.02
N SER A 92 -10.32 -17.51 26.22
CA SER A 92 -11.37 -16.49 26.25
C SER A 92 -12.36 -16.73 25.10
N GLN A 93 -13.64 -16.70 25.41
CA GLN A 93 -14.70 -16.89 24.43
C GLN A 93 -15.29 -15.57 23.97
N MET A 94 -15.34 -15.37 22.66
CA MET A 94 -16.03 -14.27 22.02
C MET A 94 -17.11 -14.78 21.09
N VAL A 95 -18.20 -14.02 20.96
CA VAL A 95 -19.23 -14.28 19.94
C VAL A 95 -19.49 -12.99 19.18
N GLU A 96 -19.38 -13.07 17.88
CA GLU A 96 -19.57 -11.93 16.99
C GLU A 96 -20.81 -12.14 16.12
N PHE A 97 -21.63 -11.10 16.02
CA PHE A 97 -22.78 -11.06 15.11
C PHE A 97 -23.04 -9.64 14.63
N SER A 98 -23.72 -9.54 13.49
CA SER A 98 -24.09 -8.25 12.92
C SER A 98 -25.59 -8.02 13.05
N THR A 99 -25.97 -6.82 13.49
CA THR A 99 -27.37 -6.43 13.69
C THR A 99 -27.56 -4.93 13.55
N MET A 100 -28.82 -4.48 13.58
CA MET A 100 -29.18 -3.07 13.61
C MET A 100 -29.20 -2.54 15.04
N ILE A 101 -28.58 -1.40 15.26
CA ILE A 101 -28.73 -0.58 16.46
C ILE A 101 -29.57 0.63 16.10
N SER A 102 -30.56 0.97 16.91
CA SER A 102 -31.43 2.13 16.70
C SER A 102 -31.63 2.96 17.96
N THR A 103 -31.87 4.23 17.80
CA THR A 103 -32.31 5.11 18.90
C THR A 103 -33.75 4.81 19.28
N LEU A 104 -34.12 5.01 20.55
CA LEU A 104 -35.50 4.82 21.03
C LEU A 104 -36.42 6.01 20.74
N ASP A 105 -35.86 7.12 20.31
CA ASP A 105 -36.64 8.33 20.04
C ASP A 105 -37.42 8.19 18.73
N ARG A 106 -38.76 8.21 18.83
CA ARG A 106 -39.67 8.04 17.69
C ARG A 106 -39.61 9.19 16.68
N GLN A 107 -39.11 10.37 17.07
CA GLN A 107 -38.99 11.51 16.18
C GLN A 107 -37.70 11.52 15.36
N ASN A 108 -36.69 10.78 15.81
CA ASN A 108 -35.38 10.72 15.18
C ASN A 108 -34.88 9.26 15.14
N ASN A 109 -35.70 8.36 14.58
CA ASN A 109 -35.41 6.92 14.50
C ASN A 109 -34.26 6.67 13.53
N GLN A 110 -33.03 6.91 14.00
CA GLN A 110 -31.82 6.58 13.28
C GLN A 110 -31.39 5.17 13.60
N SER A 111 -31.07 4.39 12.58
CA SER A 111 -30.58 3.04 12.71
C SER A 111 -29.28 2.86 11.95
N LEU A 112 -28.39 2.03 12.50
CA LEU A 112 -27.08 1.75 11.94
C LEU A 112 -26.80 0.27 12.00
N PHE A 113 -26.34 -0.31 10.88
CA PHE A 113 -25.91 -1.69 10.83
C PHE A 113 -24.54 -1.82 11.49
N THR A 114 -24.44 -2.63 12.53
CA THR A 114 -23.29 -2.69 13.42
C THR A 114 -22.94 -4.13 13.74
N ARG A 115 -21.67 -4.36 13.93
CA ARG A 115 -21.15 -5.62 14.42
C ARG A 115 -21.03 -5.56 15.94
N ILE A 116 -21.63 -6.54 16.63
CA ILE A 116 -21.58 -6.66 18.08
C ILE A 116 -20.67 -7.82 18.44
N LYS A 117 -19.72 -7.57 19.35
CA LYS A 117 -18.87 -8.56 19.97
C LYS A 117 -19.29 -8.73 21.42
N THR A 118 -19.67 -9.96 21.80
CA THR A 118 -19.82 -10.32 23.20
C THR A 118 -18.52 -10.91 23.69
N ILE A 119 -18.06 -10.47 24.86
CA ILE A 119 -16.77 -10.83 25.43
C ILE A 119 -16.96 -11.41 26.85
N ASP A 120 -16.09 -12.35 27.23
CA ASP A 120 -16.05 -12.90 28.58
C ASP A 120 -15.11 -12.08 29.50
N GLU A 121 -15.03 -12.48 30.78
CA GLU A 121 -14.23 -11.78 31.78
C GLU A 121 -12.71 -11.88 31.55
N GLN A 122 -12.26 -12.85 30.73
CA GLN A 122 -10.84 -13.04 30.44
C GLN A 122 -10.34 -12.17 29.29
N TYR A 123 -11.25 -11.54 28.57
CA TYR A 123 -10.91 -10.65 27.47
C TYR A 123 -10.41 -9.29 27.96
N PRO A 124 -9.32 -8.73 27.42
CA PRO A 124 -8.47 -9.26 26.36
C PRO A 124 -7.31 -10.11 26.90
N LEU A 125 -6.94 -11.22 26.23
CA LEU A 125 -5.79 -12.03 26.62
C LEU A 125 -4.46 -11.37 26.29
N TYR A 126 -4.42 -10.54 25.23
CA TYR A 126 -3.28 -9.75 24.78
C TYR A 126 -3.73 -8.34 24.42
N GLY A 127 -2.84 -7.35 24.68
CA GLY A 127 -3.14 -5.94 24.42
C GLY A 127 -4.03 -5.31 25.49
N SER A 128 -4.66 -4.19 25.14
CA SER A 128 -5.56 -3.45 26.05
C SER A 128 -6.71 -2.82 25.27
N VAL A 129 -7.84 -2.68 25.94
CA VAL A 129 -9.01 -1.93 25.43
C VAL A 129 -8.93 -0.50 25.94
N THR A 130 -9.03 0.48 25.04
CA THR A 130 -9.12 1.89 25.47
C THR A 130 -10.56 2.38 25.30
N TYR A 131 -11.09 3.01 26.34
CA TYR A 131 -12.49 3.41 26.43
C TYR A 131 -12.68 4.68 27.26
N GLU A 132 -13.84 5.31 27.16
CA GLU A 132 -14.29 6.47 27.93
C GLU A 132 -15.79 6.33 28.24
N PRO A 133 -16.24 6.69 29.50
CA PRO A 133 -15.49 7.11 30.66
C PRO A 133 -14.79 5.95 31.39
N GLU A 134 -13.93 6.29 32.34
CA GLU A 134 -13.28 5.29 33.21
C GLU A 134 -14.32 4.41 33.92
N GLY A 135 -14.08 3.10 33.98
CA GLY A 135 -15.02 2.12 34.54
C GLY A 135 -16.11 1.60 33.58
N ALA A 136 -16.26 2.19 32.40
CA ALA A 136 -17.29 1.75 31.44
C ALA A 136 -17.08 0.30 30.96
N PHE A 137 -15.83 -0.17 30.89
CA PHE A 137 -15.52 -1.55 30.53
C PHE A 137 -15.95 -2.55 31.60
N ASP A 138 -15.82 -2.20 32.88
CA ASP A 138 -16.27 -3.05 33.98
C ASP A 138 -17.78 -3.16 34.04
N ARG A 139 -18.50 -2.11 33.61
CA ARG A 139 -19.96 -2.11 33.58
C ARG A 139 -20.51 -3.17 32.63
N ILE A 140 -19.92 -3.38 31.47
CA ILE A 140 -20.41 -4.38 30.51
C ILE A 140 -20.24 -5.82 31.00
N HIS A 141 -19.37 -6.07 31.98
CA HIS A 141 -19.22 -7.38 32.62
C HIS A 141 -20.14 -7.55 33.84
N LYS A 142 -20.45 -6.47 34.55
CA LYS A 142 -21.24 -6.52 35.80
C LYS A 142 -22.73 -6.26 35.60
N GLU A 143 -23.07 -5.40 34.65
CA GLU A 143 -24.45 -4.99 34.39
C GLU A 143 -24.98 -5.69 33.13
N ASN A 144 -26.18 -6.24 33.24
CA ASN A 144 -26.87 -6.76 32.07
C ASN A 144 -27.34 -5.62 31.16
N ASN A 145 -27.40 -5.86 29.86
CA ASN A 145 -27.88 -4.91 28.86
C ASN A 145 -27.08 -3.59 28.78
N THR A 146 -25.78 -3.63 29.05
CA THR A 146 -24.88 -2.50 28.82
C THR A 146 -24.01 -2.78 27.58
N ILE A 147 -23.68 -1.70 26.86
CA ILE A 147 -22.94 -1.76 25.60
C ILE A 147 -21.95 -0.60 25.51
N LEU A 148 -20.75 -0.89 25.00
CA LEU A 148 -19.79 0.12 24.56
C LEU A 148 -19.87 0.22 23.04
N VAL A 149 -19.99 1.42 22.50
CA VAL A 149 -20.06 1.67 21.05
C VAL A 149 -18.79 2.36 20.58
N ASN A 150 -18.38 2.16 19.33
CA ASN A 150 -17.25 2.90 18.79
C ASN A 150 -17.61 4.38 18.57
N GLU A 151 -16.59 5.21 18.40
CA GLU A 151 -16.74 6.67 18.27
C GLU A 151 -17.62 7.06 17.07
N ASN A 152 -17.59 6.28 15.99
CA ASN A 152 -18.38 6.53 14.80
C ASN A 152 -19.89 6.30 15.04
N ILE A 153 -20.27 5.18 15.69
CA ILE A 153 -21.67 4.92 16.11
C ILE A 153 -22.16 6.03 17.03
N PHE A 154 -21.34 6.39 18.04
CA PHE A 154 -21.69 7.41 19.02
C PHE A 154 -22.01 8.77 18.36
N LYS A 155 -21.19 9.18 17.38
CA LYS A 155 -21.38 10.42 16.64
C LYS A 155 -22.53 10.34 15.63
N SER A 156 -22.62 9.23 14.89
CA SER A 156 -23.62 9.07 13.84
C SER A 156 -25.06 9.04 14.38
N LEU A 157 -25.26 8.34 15.49
CA LEU A 157 -26.54 8.26 16.17
C LEU A 157 -26.74 9.37 17.20
N LYS A 158 -25.78 10.29 17.38
CA LYS A 158 -25.79 11.42 18.35
C LYS A 158 -26.10 10.96 19.77
N LEU A 159 -25.54 9.84 20.19
CA LEU A 159 -25.79 9.22 21.48
C LEU A 159 -25.18 9.99 22.64
N LYS A 160 -25.74 9.75 23.84
CA LYS A 160 -25.19 10.20 25.12
C LYS A 160 -24.84 8.99 25.98
N ILE A 161 -23.92 9.18 26.92
CA ILE A 161 -23.62 8.15 27.92
C ILE A 161 -24.88 7.94 28.77
N ASP A 162 -25.17 6.71 29.17
CA ASP A 162 -26.38 6.24 29.85
C ASP A 162 -27.68 6.35 29.04
N GLU A 163 -27.58 6.70 27.76
CA GLU A 163 -28.73 6.70 26.86
C GLU A 163 -29.14 5.27 26.50
N LYS A 164 -30.45 5.06 26.36
CA LYS A 164 -31.02 3.77 25.97
C LYS A 164 -31.10 3.65 24.44
N ILE A 165 -30.58 2.57 23.93
CA ILE A 165 -30.67 2.22 22.49
C ILE A 165 -31.32 0.86 22.32
N LYS A 166 -31.88 0.60 21.15
CA LYS A 166 -32.48 -0.68 20.79
C LYS A 166 -31.48 -1.50 19.97
N VAL A 167 -31.21 -2.71 20.40
CA VAL A 167 -30.45 -3.72 19.68
C VAL A 167 -31.37 -4.90 19.42
N GLN A 168 -31.81 -5.08 18.19
CA GLN A 168 -32.94 -5.97 17.85
C GLN A 168 -34.19 -5.61 18.68
N ASP A 169 -34.69 -6.54 19.49
CA ASP A 169 -35.85 -6.33 20.34
C ASP A 169 -35.52 -5.98 21.80
N GLN A 170 -34.23 -5.86 22.12
CA GLN A 170 -33.76 -5.59 23.48
C GLN A 170 -33.26 -4.17 23.63
N VAL A 171 -33.48 -3.60 24.83
CA VAL A 171 -33.00 -2.25 25.19
C VAL A 171 -31.67 -2.37 25.92
N PHE A 172 -30.68 -1.61 25.43
CA PHE A 172 -29.35 -1.51 26.00
C PHE A 172 -29.08 -0.09 26.49
N ILE A 173 -28.19 0.00 27.47
CA ILE A 173 -27.68 1.27 28.01
C ILE A 173 -26.26 1.46 27.47
N VAL A 174 -25.99 2.61 26.87
CA VAL A 174 -24.68 2.99 26.37
C VAL A 174 -23.77 3.31 27.56
N ALA A 175 -22.93 2.37 27.96
CA ALA A 175 -22.00 2.55 29.08
C ALA A 175 -20.84 3.50 28.77
N GLY A 176 -20.49 3.63 27.49
CA GLY A 176 -19.40 4.51 27.06
C GLY A 176 -18.96 4.27 25.62
N ILE A 177 -17.83 4.88 25.29
CA ILE A 177 -17.21 4.82 23.95
C ILE A 177 -15.97 3.93 24.02
N VAL A 178 -15.88 2.94 23.14
CA VAL A 178 -14.64 2.18 22.92
C VAL A 178 -13.84 2.84 21.81
N LYS A 179 -12.56 3.15 22.09
CA LYS A 179 -11.65 3.80 21.14
C LYS A 179 -10.82 2.78 20.38
N THR A 180 -10.21 1.84 21.10
CA THR A 180 -9.39 0.78 20.50
C THR A 180 -9.62 -0.56 21.18
N VAL A 181 -9.57 -1.62 20.39
CA VAL A 181 -9.57 -3.02 20.83
C VAL A 181 -8.34 -3.72 20.25
N PRO A 182 -7.73 -4.67 20.97
CA PRO A 182 -6.49 -5.30 20.51
C PRO A 182 -6.72 -6.23 19.30
N ASP A 183 -7.79 -7.02 19.30
CA ASP A 183 -8.09 -8.08 18.32
C ASP A 183 -8.71 -7.54 17.02
N VAL A 184 -8.05 -6.59 16.41
CA VAL A 184 -8.46 -5.97 15.15
C VAL A 184 -8.00 -6.82 13.98
N SER A 185 -8.51 -8.04 13.83
CA SER A 185 -8.22 -8.87 12.67
C SER A 185 -9.22 -8.61 11.54
N GLY A 186 -8.72 -8.24 10.36
CA GLY A 186 -9.52 -8.08 9.15
C GLY A 186 -10.28 -6.76 9.03
N PHE A 187 -11.44 -6.78 8.38
CA PHE A 187 -12.30 -5.61 8.09
C PHE A 187 -12.85 -4.89 9.32
N VAL A 188 -12.73 -5.47 10.51
CA VAL A 188 -13.20 -4.89 11.79
C VAL A 188 -12.49 -3.58 12.13
N ALA A 189 -11.23 -3.44 11.69
CA ALA A 189 -10.47 -2.20 11.89
C ALA A 189 -11.12 -0.95 11.29
N PHE A 190 -12.04 -1.12 10.34
CA PHE A 190 -12.61 -0.03 9.54
C PHE A 190 -14.13 0.08 9.63
N GLY A 191 -14.81 -0.80 10.36
CA GLY A 191 -16.28 -0.82 10.45
C GLY A 191 -16.81 -0.38 11.80
N ASP A 192 -18.13 -0.19 11.85
CA ASP A 192 -18.84 0.09 13.08
C ASP A 192 -18.93 -1.17 13.95
N PHE A 193 -18.55 -1.05 15.23
CA PHE A 193 -18.60 -2.16 16.16
C PHE A 193 -18.99 -1.70 17.57
N ALA A 194 -19.53 -2.65 18.32
CA ALA A 194 -19.88 -2.44 19.72
C ALA A 194 -19.46 -3.66 20.55
N LEU A 195 -19.16 -3.45 21.84
CA LEU A 195 -18.78 -4.48 22.79
C LEU A 195 -19.85 -4.62 23.87
N THR A 196 -20.15 -5.87 24.27
CA THR A 196 -21.04 -6.16 25.40
C THR A 196 -20.57 -7.42 26.11
N GLY A 197 -20.99 -7.63 27.35
CA GLY A 197 -20.61 -8.80 28.12
C GLY A 197 -21.29 -10.09 27.62
N LYS A 198 -20.69 -11.25 27.90
CA LYS A 198 -21.16 -12.57 27.50
C LYS A 198 -22.59 -12.87 27.98
N GLN A 199 -22.98 -12.39 29.17
CA GLN A 199 -24.33 -12.56 29.73
C GLN A 199 -25.43 -11.99 28.84
N THR A 200 -25.10 -11.07 27.97
CA THR A 200 -26.04 -10.44 27.02
C THR A 200 -26.48 -11.39 25.92
N LEU A 201 -25.67 -12.40 25.59
CA LEU A 201 -25.97 -13.34 24.52
C LEU A 201 -27.26 -14.15 24.80
N ASP A 202 -27.52 -14.47 26.04
CA ASP A 202 -28.71 -15.21 26.47
C ASP A 202 -29.99 -14.36 26.42
N LEU A 203 -29.82 -13.03 26.48
CA LEU A 203 -30.92 -12.06 26.45
C LEU A 203 -31.34 -11.71 25.02
N ILE A 204 -30.41 -11.73 24.10
CA ILE A 204 -30.69 -11.47 22.68
C ILE A 204 -31.29 -12.76 22.08
N LYS A 205 -32.61 -12.79 21.87
CA LYS A 205 -33.26 -13.83 21.11
C LYS A 205 -32.82 -13.77 19.65
N LEU A 206 -31.71 -14.42 19.37
CA LEU A 206 -31.17 -14.50 18.02
C LEU A 206 -32.13 -15.29 17.15
N ASN A 207 -32.74 -14.61 16.20
CA ASN A 207 -33.66 -15.22 15.25
C ASN A 207 -32.96 -16.30 14.41
N ILE A 208 -33.70 -17.29 13.96
CA ILE A 208 -33.25 -18.30 13.00
C ILE A 208 -32.71 -17.57 11.78
N GLY A 209 -31.40 -17.57 11.59
CA GLY A 209 -30.73 -16.84 10.49
C GLY A 209 -29.68 -15.82 10.91
N SER A 210 -29.59 -15.45 12.19
CA SER A 210 -28.49 -14.67 12.70
C SER A 210 -27.19 -15.46 12.62
N PHE A 211 -26.17 -14.88 11.98
CA PHE A 211 -24.87 -15.50 11.86
C PHE A 211 -24.05 -15.20 13.10
N LEU A 212 -23.89 -16.23 13.95
CA LEU A 212 -23.03 -16.18 15.12
C LEU A 212 -21.68 -16.78 14.76
N ASN A 213 -20.64 -16.00 14.86
CA ASN A 213 -19.27 -16.50 14.81
C ASN A 213 -18.78 -16.68 16.23
N TYR A 214 -18.41 -17.91 16.57
CA TYR A 214 -17.81 -18.24 17.86
C TYR A 214 -16.30 -18.29 17.71
N GLU A 215 -15.61 -17.40 18.41
CA GLU A 215 -14.17 -17.31 18.42
C GLU A 215 -13.67 -17.62 19.82
N TYR A 216 -12.71 -18.52 19.92
CA TYR A 216 -12.05 -18.84 21.17
C TYR A 216 -10.58 -18.42 21.03
N LYS A 217 -10.18 -17.38 21.78
CA LYS A 217 -8.82 -16.92 21.84
C LYS A 217 -8.07 -17.74 22.88
N VAL A 218 -6.88 -18.18 22.54
CA VAL A 218 -6.07 -19.08 23.39
C VAL A 218 -4.75 -18.40 23.72
N ARG A 219 -4.41 -18.39 25.01
CA ARG A 219 -3.11 -17.92 25.51
C ARG A 219 -2.36 -19.10 26.14
N PHE A 220 -1.16 -19.35 25.65
CA PHE A 220 -0.25 -20.35 26.21
C PHE A 220 0.46 -19.83 27.44
N ASN A 221 0.82 -20.72 28.39
CA ASN A 221 1.63 -20.35 29.52
C ASN A 221 3.08 -20.12 29.06
N GLU A 222 3.79 -19.20 29.70
CA GLU A 222 5.16 -18.80 29.32
C GLU A 222 6.18 -19.93 29.43
N SER A 223 5.91 -20.95 30.22
CA SER A 223 6.77 -22.12 30.46
C SER A 223 6.66 -23.22 29.40
N ASP A 224 5.65 -23.14 28.52
CA ASP A 224 5.29 -24.25 27.64
C ASP A 224 5.97 -24.14 26.27
N ASP A 225 6.32 -25.28 25.69
CA ASP A 225 6.78 -25.36 24.31
C ASP A 225 5.63 -25.04 23.35
N THR A 226 5.65 -23.82 22.82
CA THR A 226 4.63 -23.30 21.91
C THR A 226 4.40 -24.20 20.70
N GLN A 227 5.45 -24.84 20.15
CA GLN A 227 5.33 -25.72 18.98
C GLN A 227 4.62 -27.03 19.35
N LYS A 228 4.93 -27.57 20.51
CA LYS A 228 4.31 -28.79 21.03
C LYS A 228 2.82 -28.55 21.30
N LEU A 229 2.47 -27.44 21.94
CA LEU A 229 1.06 -27.09 22.19
C LEU A 229 0.28 -26.84 20.91
N LYS A 230 0.83 -26.13 19.94
CA LYS A 230 0.20 -25.95 18.64
C LYS A 230 -0.13 -27.28 17.98
N LYS A 231 0.80 -28.24 18.04
CA LYS A 231 0.60 -29.58 17.48
C LYS A 231 -0.46 -30.37 18.24
N GLN A 232 -0.44 -30.34 19.57
CA GLN A 232 -1.47 -30.98 20.40
C GLN A 232 -2.86 -30.44 20.08
N ILE A 233 -3.01 -29.13 19.97
CA ILE A 233 -4.30 -28.52 19.62
C ILE A 233 -4.72 -28.90 18.20
N GLN A 234 -3.79 -28.93 17.23
CA GLN A 234 -4.09 -29.44 15.88
C GLN A 234 -4.57 -30.88 15.89
N ASP A 235 -4.00 -31.73 16.72
CA ASP A 235 -4.41 -33.14 16.85
C ASP A 235 -5.79 -33.25 17.51
N ILE A 236 -6.13 -32.42 18.52
CA ILE A 236 -7.46 -32.34 19.14
C ILE A 236 -8.54 -32.03 18.11
N PHE A 237 -8.29 -31.10 17.20
CA PHE A 237 -9.27 -30.67 16.19
C PHE A 237 -9.13 -31.35 14.83
N LYS A 238 -8.30 -32.38 14.71
CA LYS A 238 -7.99 -33.04 13.43
C LYS A 238 -9.21 -33.54 12.67
N ASP A 239 -10.20 -34.08 13.40
CA ASP A 239 -11.41 -34.65 12.84
C ASP A 239 -12.57 -33.65 12.75
N ASP A 240 -12.44 -32.47 13.35
CA ASP A 240 -13.45 -31.42 13.26
C ASP A 240 -13.24 -30.55 12.01
N GLN A 241 -14.04 -30.82 10.98
CA GLN A 241 -13.98 -30.10 9.71
C GLN A 241 -14.55 -28.68 9.78
N LYS A 242 -15.21 -28.28 10.85
CA LYS A 242 -15.88 -26.97 10.98
C LYS A 242 -14.97 -25.92 11.62
N VAL A 243 -13.90 -26.32 12.28
CA VAL A 243 -12.99 -25.43 12.98
C VAL A 243 -11.96 -24.82 12.03
N ILE A 244 -11.65 -23.54 12.22
CA ILE A 244 -10.54 -22.86 11.58
C ILE A 244 -9.57 -22.45 12.67
N LEU A 245 -8.35 -22.99 12.63
CA LEU A 245 -7.28 -22.59 13.54
C LEU A 245 -6.48 -21.47 12.89
N ARG A 246 -6.45 -20.29 13.52
CA ARG A 246 -5.66 -19.16 13.07
C ARG A 246 -4.50 -18.90 14.03
N TYR A 247 -3.34 -18.62 13.46
CA TYR A 247 -2.11 -18.34 14.20
C TYR A 247 -1.73 -16.87 14.05
N PRO A 248 -0.94 -16.28 14.97
CA PRO A 248 -0.52 -14.89 14.90
C PRO A 248 0.14 -14.53 13.56
N GLU A 249 0.91 -15.44 12.98
CA GLU A 249 1.59 -15.24 11.70
C GLU A 249 0.61 -14.99 10.53
N ASN A 250 -0.62 -15.50 10.65
CA ASN A 250 -1.67 -15.40 9.63
C ASN A 250 -2.88 -14.57 10.07
N SER A 251 -2.89 -14.08 11.31
CA SER A 251 -4.03 -13.36 11.91
C SER A 251 -4.41 -12.09 11.14
N ALA A 252 -3.41 -11.33 10.76
CA ALA A 252 -3.57 -10.09 10.02
C ALA A 252 -3.51 -10.30 8.50
N SER A 253 -3.83 -11.50 7.98
CA SER A 253 -3.69 -11.83 6.55
C SER A 253 -4.41 -10.85 5.64
N GLY A 254 -5.60 -10.42 5.99
CA GLY A 254 -6.36 -9.39 5.27
C GLY A 254 -5.66 -8.04 5.28
N LEU A 255 -5.30 -7.55 6.45
CA LEU A 255 -4.60 -6.27 6.62
C LEU A 255 -3.20 -6.32 5.99
N LYS A 256 -2.47 -7.41 6.19
CA LYS A 256 -1.15 -7.65 5.57
C LYS A 256 -1.24 -7.65 4.04
N ARG A 257 -2.28 -8.23 3.46
CA ARG A 257 -2.52 -8.21 2.01
C ARG A 257 -2.79 -6.79 1.51
N ILE A 258 -3.64 -6.03 2.21
CA ILE A 258 -3.93 -4.63 1.88
C ILE A 258 -2.64 -3.80 1.93
N ILE A 259 -1.86 -3.91 3.01
CA ILE A 259 -0.60 -3.20 3.16
C ILE A 259 0.41 -3.61 2.08
N ASN A 260 0.55 -4.90 1.80
CA ASN A 260 1.46 -5.38 0.76
C ASN A 260 1.06 -4.87 -0.63
N ASN A 261 -0.23 -4.91 -0.99
CA ASN A 261 -0.71 -4.40 -2.28
C ASN A 261 -0.50 -2.89 -2.40
N PHE A 262 -0.77 -2.14 -1.33
CA PHE A 262 -0.57 -0.70 -1.30
C PHE A 262 0.91 -0.32 -1.36
N SER A 263 1.77 -0.99 -0.59
CA SER A 263 3.22 -0.81 -0.63
C SER A 263 3.80 -1.14 -2.00
N GLN A 264 3.35 -2.24 -2.61
CA GLN A 264 3.74 -2.60 -3.97
C GLN A 264 3.37 -1.51 -4.98
N PHE A 265 2.13 -1.01 -4.91
CA PHE A 265 1.69 0.09 -5.77
C PHE A 265 2.55 1.35 -5.57
N LEU A 266 2.76 1.77 -4.32
CA LEU A 266 3.59 2.94 -4.01
C LEU A 266 5.04 2.77 -4.47
N SER A 267 5.62 1.56 -4.32
CA SER A 267 6.97 1.25 -4.81
C SER A 267 7.05 1.36 -6.35
N LEU A 268 6.04 0.89 -7.08
CA LEU A 268 5.97 1.04 -8.54
C LEU A 268 5.81 2.50 -8.98
N VAL A 269 5.01 3.27 -8.25
CA VAL A 269 4.89 4.72 -8.48
C VAL A 269 6.22 5.44 -8.24
N SER A 270 6.94 5.07 -7.18
CA SER A 270 8.25 5.67 -6.86
C SER A 270 9.29 5.41 -7.93
N ILE A 271 9.36 4.18 -8.46
CA ILE A 271 10.31 3.89 -9.54
C ILE A 271 9.95 4.63 -10.83
N SER A 272 8.65 4.78 -11.12
CA SER A 272 8.21 5.55 -12.29
C SER A 272 8.56 7.03 -12.15
N ALA A 273 8.36 7.61 -10.97
CA ALA A 273 8.82 8.97 -10.68
C ALA A 273 10.33 9.11 -10.87
N MET A 274 11.09 8.10 -10.45
CA MET A 274 12.53 8.08 -10.60
C MET A 274 12.99 7.93 -12.06
N LEU A 275 12.29 7.13 -12.88
CA LEU A 275 12.56 7.05 -14.32
C LEU A 275 12.26 8.38 -15.03
N ILE A 276 11.18 9.06 -14.67
CA ILE A 276 10.86 10.41 -15.18
C ILE A 276 11.94 11.42 -14.76
N ALA A 277 12.36 11.36 -13.50
CA ALA A 277 13.46 12.17 -12.99
C ALA A 277 14.77 11.89 -13.74
N GLY A 278 15.04 10.64 -14.11
CA GLY A 278 16.18 10.25 -14.94
C GLY A 278 16.22 10.99 -16.28
N ILE A 279 15.07 11.16 -16.94
CA ILE A 279 14.96 11.99 -18.16
C ILE A 279 15.35 13.44 -17.86
N GLY A 280 14.88 13.99 -16.75
CA GLY A 280 15.24 15.34 -16.28
C GLY A 280 16.73 15.48 -16.01
N ILE A 281 17.33 14.49 -15.35
CA ILE A 281 18.77 14.42 -15.09
C ILE A 281 19.56 14.42 -16.40
N ALA A 282 19.16 13.58 -17.38
CA ALA A 282 19.82 13.51 -18.68
C ALA A 282 19.82 14.89 -19.40
N ASN A 283 18.67 15.57 -19.41
CA ASN A 283 18.54 16.89 -20.00
C ASN A 283 19.41 17.95 -19.30
N THR A 284 19.38 17.97 -17.97
CA THR A 284 20.17 18.93 -17.18
C THR A 284 21.68 18.65 -17.32
N LEU A 285 22.07 17.37 -17.34
CA LEU A 285 23.46 16.98 -17.57
C LEU A 285 23.94 17.37 -18.97
N LEU A 286 23.11 17.21 -20.00
CA LEU A 286 23.42 17.65 -21.35
C LEU A 286 23.60 19.16 -21.42
N SER A 287 22.74 19.92 -20.76
CA SER A 287 22.86 21.38 -20.65
C SER A 287 24.14 21.75 -19.91
N PHE A 288 24.50 21.07 -18.84
CA PHE A 288 25.73 21.28 -18.09
C PHE A 288 26.98 21.01 -18.94
N ILE A 289 27.00 19.90 -19.71
CA ILE A 289 28.09 19.59 -20.63
C ILE A 289 28.18 20.67 -21.73
N ASN A 290 27.04 21.10 -22.29
CA ASN A 290 27.01 22.19 -23.29
C ASN A 290 27.60 23.49 -22.76
N GLN A 291 27.29 23.89 -21.54
CA GLN A 291 27.84 25.09 -20.91
C GLN A 291 29.34 24.97 -20.63
N ASN A 292 29.86 23.77 -20.51
CA ASN A 292 31.26 23.47 -20.25
C ASN A 292 32.06 23.06 -21.49
N ASN A 293 31.46 23.19 -22.72
CA ASN A 293 32.11 22.80 -23.98
C ASN A 293 33.51 23.35 -24.15
N MET A 294 33.69 24.64 -23.83
CA MET A 294 35.00 25.32 -23.90
C MET A 294 36.01 24.67 -22.96
N SER A 295 35.63 24.43 -21.71
CA SER A 295 36.53 23.81 -20.71
C SER A 295 36.90 22.37 -21.12
N ILE A 296 35.97 21.62 -21.70
CA ILE A 296 36.19 20.26 -22.18
C ILE A 296 37.14 20.28 -23.39
N ALA A 297 36.94 21.23 -24.32
CA ALA A 297 37.81 21.37 -25.49
C ALA A 297 39.25 21.78 -25.10
N VAL A 298 39.41 22.68 -24.11
CA VAL A 298 40.73 23.04 -23.54
C VAL A 298 41.41 21.82 -22.92
N ARG A 299 40.69 21.04 -22.09
CA ARG A 299 41.23 19.80 -21.50
C ARG A 299 41.74 18.83 -22.59
N LYS A 300 40.94 18.64 -23.66
CA LYS A 300 41.36 17.83 -24.82
C LYS A 300 42.60 18.39 -25.55
N ALA A 301 42.68 19.70 -25.68
CA ALA A 301 43.84 20.34 -26.31
C ALA A 301 45.13 20.18 -25.49
N VAL A 302 45.03 20.14 -24.15
CA VAL A 302 46.15 19.89 -23.22
C VAL A 302 46.52 18.40 -23.12
N GLY A 303 45.76 17.48 -23.81
CA GLY A 303 46.11 16.09 -23.91
C GLY A 303 45.23 15.10 -23.09
N PHE A 304 44.14 15.58 -22.45
CA PHE A 304 43.20 14.65 -21.79
C PHE A 304 42.41 13.84 -22.83
N PHE A 305 42.37 12.53 -22.63
CA PHE A 305 41.52 11.67 -23.45
C PHE A 305 40.04 11.82 -23.08
N SER A 306 39.15 11.62 -24.07
CA SER A 306 37.70 11.66 -23.83
C SER A 306 37.25 10.69 -22.70
N VAL A 307 37.93 9.55 -22.56
CA VAL A 307 37.64 8.57 -21.51
C VAL A 307 37.89 9.11 -20.11
N ASP A 308 38.98 9.87 -19.92
CA ASP A 308 39.33 10.42 -18.60
C ASP A 308 38.38 11.55 -18.21
N ILE A 309 37.97 12.36 -19.18
CA ILE A 309 36.95 13.40 -18.97
C ILE A 309 35.62 12.74 -18.58
N LYS A 310 35.21 11.67 -19.25
CA LYS A 310 33.98 10.92 -18.90
C LYS A 310 34.06 10.33 -17.48
N LYS A 311 35.19 9.76 -17.07
CA LYS A 311 35.41 9.25 -15.71
C LYS A 311 35.21 10.36 -14.66
N ILE A 312 35.69 11.58 -14.91
CA ILE A 312 35.48 12.72 -14.00
C ILE A 312 33.97 12.98 -13.81
N TYR A 313 33.18 13.03 -14.91
CA TYR A 313 31.73 13.26 -14.82
C TYR A 313 31.00 12.11 -14.12
N TYR A 314 31.33 10.84 -14.40
CA TYR A 314 30.75 9.72 -13.69
C TYR A 314 31.08 9.73 -12.20
N LEU A 315 32.30 10.12 -11.83
CA LEU A 315 32.70 10.23 -10.44
C LEU A 315 31.96 11.36 -9.71
N GLN A 316 31.76 12.50 -10.38
CA GLN A 316 30.94 13.61 -9.85
C GLN A 316 29.51 13.15 -9.56
N LEU A 317 28.87 12.44 -10.49
CA LEU A 317 27.53 11.89 -10.32
C LEU A 317 27.46 10.85 -9.21
N LEU A 318 28.49 10.01 -9.05
CA LEU A 318 28.56 9.03 -7.97
C LEU A 318 28.68 9.69 -6.59
N ILE A 319 29.52 10.72 -6.45
CA ILE A 319 29.66 11.50 -5.21
C ILE A 319 28.33 12.14 -4.84
N LEU A 320 27.66 12.77 -5.81
CA LEU A 320 26.34 13.36 -5.61
C LEU A 320 25.31 12.32 -5.18
N LEU A 321 25.30 11.15 -5.84
CA LEU A 321 24.38 10.06 -5.50
C LEU A 321 24.57 9.60 -4.06
N ILE A 322 25.81 9.40 -3.60
CA ILE A 322 26.08 8.97 -2.22
C ILE A 322 25.56 10.00 -1.22
N ILE A 323 25.91 11.27 -1.40
CA ILE A 323 25.49 12.36 -0.51
C ILE A 323 23.95 12.48 -0.49
N ILE A 324 23.34 12.46 -1.66
CA ILE A 324 21.89 12.62 -1.80
C ILE A 324 21.14 11.41 -1.24
N THR A 325 21.64 10.17 -1.44
CA THR A 325 21.04 8.97 -0.86
C THR A 325 21.05 9.03 0.65
N LEU A 326 22.17 9.39 1.26
CA LEU A 326 22.26 9.56 2.72
C LEU A 326 21.33 10.65 3.24
N ALA A 327 21.29 11.80 2.58
CA ALA A 327 20.40 12.90 2.95
C ALA A 327 18.91 12.53 2.79
N SER A 328 18.54 11.87 1.70
CA SER A 328 17.18 11.41 1.44
C SER A 328 16.74 10.37 2.45
N PHE A 329 17.62 9.43 2.80
CA PHE A 329 17.34 8.41 3.80
C PHE A 329 17.20 9.01 5.20
N ALA A 330 18.07 9.93 5.59
CA ALA A 330 17.97 10.63 6.87
C ALA A 330 16.66 11.45 6.97
N LEU A 331 16.27 12.14 5.90
CA LEU A 331 15.02 12.90 5.89
C LEU A 331 13.79 11.97 5.90
N SER A 332 13.85 10.79 5.29
CA SER A 332 12.76 9.81 5.35
C SER A 332 12.47 9.36 6.80
N PHE A 333 13.49 9.25 7.63
CA PHE A 333 13.35 8.98 9.06
C PHE A 333 12.57 10.06 9.79
N LEU A 334 12.79 11.33 9.47
CA LEU A 334 12.05 12.45 10.03
C LEU A 334 10.61 12.53 9.49
N PHE A 335 10.36 11.97 8.31
CA PHE A 335 9.04 11.97 7.69
C PHE A 335 8.10 10.89 8.26
N VAL A 336 8.62 9.74 8.71
CA VAL A 336 7.80 8.64 9.26
C VAL A 336 6.94 9.06 10.45
N PRO A 337 7.43 9.82 11.46
CA PRO A 337 6.59 10.31 12.55
C PRO A 337 5.43 11.21 12.08
N VAL A 338 5.66 12.01 11.05
CA VAL A 338 4.59 12.85 10.45
C VAL A 338 3.55 11.96 9.76
N ALA A 339 3.98 10.96 9.00
CA ALA A 339 3.10 9.98 8.37
C ALA A 339 2.31 9.18 9.42
N ASN A 340 2.91 8.86 10.57
CA ASN A 340 2.28 8.13 11.66
C ASN A 340 1.02 8.82 12.20
N ILE A 341 0.97 10.16 12.23
CA ILE A 341 -0.23 10.91 12.67
C ILE A 341 -1.46 10.55 11.83
N TYR A 342 -1.27 10.34 10.53
CA TYR A 342 -2.35 9.98 9.61
C TYR A 342 -2.62 8.47 9.62
N ILE A 343 -1.58 7.65 9.70
CA ILE A 343 -1.67 6.19 9.71
C ILE A 343 -2.34 5.70 10.99
N SER A 344 -1.98 6.25 12.14
CA SER A 344 -2.58 5.89 13.43
C SER A 344 -4.08 6.21 13.49
N LYS A 345 -4.49 7.35 12.93
CA LYS A 345 -5.92 7.71 12.84
C LYS A 345 -6.70 6.85 11.86
N GLY A 346 -6.08 6.40 10.77
CA GLY A 346 -6.75 5.63 9.73
C GLY A 346 -6.74 4.12 9.98
N LEU A 347 -5.65 3.57 10.49
CA LEU A 347 -5.43 2.13 10.65
C LEU A 347 -5.39 1.66 12.10
N GLY A 348 -5.36 2.57 13.07
CA GLY A 348 -5.17 2.23 14.50
C GLY A 348 -3.78 1.67 14.84
N LEU A 349 -2.84 1.72 13.89
CA LEU A 349 -1.47 1.21 14.06
C LEU A 349 -0.51 2.37 14.34
N SER A 350 0.37 2.20 15.33
CA SER A 350 1.40 3.19 15.65
C SER A 350 2.74 2.74 15.11
N ILE A 351 3.20 3.38 14.04
CA ILE A 351 4.47 3.03 13.40
C ILE A 351 5.63 3.86 13.97
N GLN A 352 6.75 3.19 14.22
CA GLN A 352 8.02 3.82 14.56
C GLN A 352 9.01 3.69 13.39
N PRO A 353 9.84 4.72 13.14
CA PRO A 353 10.82 4.65 12.06
C PRO A 353 11.82 3.52 12.31
N LEU A 354 11.93 2.60 11.35
CA LEU A 354 12.87 1.49 11.40
C LEU A 354 14.09 1.78 10.54
N PHE A 355 15.29 1.75 11.14
CA PHE A 355 16.52 1.83 10.38
C PHE A 355 16.84 0.47 9.73
N SER A 356 16.84 0.45 8.39
CA SER A 356 17.20 -0.72 7.61
C SER A 356 18.36 -0.38 6.68
N ILE A 357 19.54 -0.93 6.96
CA ILE A 357 20.72 -0.79 6.09
C ILE A 357 20.47 -1.40 4.70
N PHE A 358 19.62 -2.43 4.65
CA PHE A 358 19.22 -3.06 3.41
C PHE A 358 18.43 -2.11 2.51
N ASN A 359 17.52 -1.33 3.09
CA ASN A 359 16.77 -0.31 2.35
C ASN A 359 17.68 0.81 1.86
N LEU A 360 18.62 1.26 2.69
CA LEU A 360 19.62 2.25 2.26
C LEU A 360 20.37 1.75 1.03
N PHE A 361 20.83 0.50 1.06
CA PHE A 361 21.55 -0.11 -0.05
C PHE A 361 20.67 -0.30 -1.29
N LYS A 362 19.40 -0.71 -1.10
CA LYS A 362 18.42 -0.84 -2.17
C LYS A 362 18.15 0.51 -2.87
N VAL A 363 17.94 1.58 -2.09
CA VAL A 363 17.74 2.94 -2.62
C VAL A 363 18.98 3.40 -3.39
N PHE A 364 20.17 3.14 -2.86
CA PHE A 364 21.43 3.47 -3.53
C PHE A 364 21.59 2.75 -4.86
N ILE A 365 21.35 1.42 -4.89
CA ILE A 365 21.47 0.62 -6.13
C ILE A 365 20.47 1.09 -7.18
N VAL A 366 19.21 1.31 -6.80
CA VAL A 366 18.18 1.80 -7.72
C VAL A 366 18.56 3.18 -8.26
N GLY A 367 19.04 4.08 -7.39
CA GLY A 367 19.55 5.38 -7.76
C GLY A 367 20.73 5.31 -8.74
N LEU A 368 21.66 4.41 -8.48
CA LEU A 368 22.83 4.18 -9.33
C LEU A 368 22.42 3.66 -10.72
N LEU A 369 21.51 2.69 -10.78
CA LEU A 369 21.02 2.14 -12.05
C LEU A 369 20.35 3.22 -12.91
N VAL A 370 19.41 3.97 -12.33
CA VAL A 370 18.72 5.04 -13.05
C VAL A 370 19.71 6.12 -13.50
N LEU A 371 20.58 6.55 -12.61
CA LEU A 371 21.59 7.57 -12.94
C LEU A 371 22.49 7.10 -14.09
N ILE A 372 22.97 5.87 -14.09
CA ILE A 372 23.82 5.34 -15.17
C ILE A 372 23.03 5.23 -16.47
N ILE A 373 21.81 4.66 -16.46
CA ILE A 373 20.97 4.50 -17.65
C ILE A 373 20.82 5.84 -18.39
N PHE A 374 20.49 6.90 -17.67
CA PHE A 374 20.20 8.20 -18.27
C PHE A 374 21.45 9.06 -18.52
N SER A 375 22.57 8.84 -17.82
CA SER A 375 23.81 9.60 -18.04
C SER A 375 24.64 9.07 -19.21
N ILE A 376 24.54 7.80 -19.57
CA ILE A 376 25.32 7.19 -20.67
C ILE A 376 25.21 7.97 -21.99
N PRO A 377 24.01 8.22 -22.56
CA PRO A 377 23.90 8.91 -23.84
C PRO A 377 24.36 10.37 -23.75
N THR A 378 24.23 10.98 -22.58
CA THR A 378 24.62 12.36 -22.32
C THR A 378 26.12 12.52 -22.19
N ILE A 379 26.77 11.68 -21.39
CA ILE A 379 28.23 11.72 -21.18
C ILE A 379 28.97 11.34 -22.48
N ASN A 380 28.40 10.44 -23.28
CA ASN A 380 28.97 10.10 -24.58
C ASN A 380 28.96 11.26 -25.60
N ALA A 381 28.09 12.27 -25.38
CA ALA A 381 28.13 13.49 -26.20
C ALA A 381 29.46 14.23 -26.10
N ILE A 382 30.28 14.01 -25.05
CA ILE A 382 31.63 14.53 -24.90
C ILE A 382 32.54 14.14 -26.08
N ASP A 383 32.26 12.97 -26.71
CA ASP A 383 33.04 12.53 -27.88
C ASP A 383 32.89 13.46 -29.09
N GLN A 384 31.77 14.18 -29.20
CA GLN A 384 31.49 15.12 -30.29
C GLN A 384 32.31 16.42 -30.17
N ILE A 385 32.86 16.73 -29.00
CA ILE A 385 33.66 17.93 -28.76
C ILE A 385 35.07 17.70 -29.28
N LYS A 386 35.46 18.46 -30.32
CA LYS A 386 36.79 18.42 -30.89
C LYS A 386 37.65 19.58 -30.32
N ALA A 387 38.93 19.33 -30.05
CA ALA A 387 39.88 20.36 -29.65
C ALA A 387 39.99 21.48 -30.69
N SER A 388 39.84 21.16 -31.98
CA SER A 388 39.87 22.14 -33.08
C SER A 388 38.74 23.17 -33.04
N ASN A 389 37.66 22.92 -32.29
CA ASN A 389 36.55 23.87 -32.14
C ASN A 389 36.97 25.15 -31.36
N LEU A 390 38.04 25.05 -30.56
CA LEU A 390 38.65 26.24 -29.89
C LEU A 390 39.10 27.28 -30.87
N PHE A 391 39.70 26.87 -31.98
CA PHE A 391 40.28 27.78 -32.97
C PHE A 391 39.25 28.36 -33.94
N ARG A 392 38.08 27.73 -34.06
CA ARG A 392 37.02 28.17 -35.00
C ARG A 392 35.92 28.99 -34.34
N ASN A 393 35.93 29.14 -33.03
CA ASN A 393 34.86 29.78 -32.23
C ASN A 393 33.43 29.23 -32.53
N VAL A 394 33.33 28.00 -33.07
CA VAL A 394 32.07 27.37 -33.48
C VAL A 394 31.73 26.30 -32.45
N PHE A 395 30.98 26.67 -31.42
CA PHE A 395 30.44 25.72 -30.46
C PHE A 395 29.04 25.30 -30.91
N GLN A 396 28.93 24.09 -31.42
CA GLN A 396 27.62 23.49 -31.73
C GLN A 396 26.96 22.98 -30.46
N ASN A 397 25.65 23.15 -30.37
CA ASN A 397 24.86 22.50 -29.31
C ASN A 397 24.97 21.00 -29.43
N LEU A 398 25.48 20.36 -28.38
CA LEU A 398 25.60 18.91 -28.29
C LEU A 398 24.24 18.24 -28.22
N GLN A 399 24.21 17.02 -28.73
CA GLN A 399 23.04 16.16 -28.67
C GLN A 399 23.38 14.86 -27.98
N PHE A 400 22.35 14.17 -27.52
CA PHE A 400 22.51 12.81 -27.03
C PHE A 400 23.22 11.96 -28.09
N TYR A 401 24.27 11.29 -27.67
CA TYR A 401 25.03 10.41 -28.55
C TYR A 401 24.77 8.95 -28.21
N TYR A 402 24.05 8.28 -29.09
CA TYR A 402 23.69 6.88 -28.95
C TYR A 402 24.59 6.01 -29.81
N SER A 403 25.56 5.33 -29.19
CA SER A 403 26.28 4.23 -29.83
C SER A 403 25.52 2.92 -29.65
N LYS A 404 25.69 1.96 -30.56
CA LYS A 404 25.05 0.63 -30.42
C LYS A 404 25.36 0.00 -29.06
N LYS A 405 26.63 0.10 -28.59
CA LYS A 405 27.07 -0.40 -27.27
C LYS A 405 26.34 0.32 -26.12
N SER A 406 26.14 1.63 -26.21
CA SER A 406 25.44 2.41 -25.20
C SER A 406 23.97 2.02 -25.07
N ILE A 407 23.30 1.82 -26.21
CA ILE A 407 21.88 1.40 -26.23
C ILE A 407 21.74 0.02 -25.58
N ILE A 408 22.58 -0.95 -25.96
CA ILE A 408 22.55 -2.30 -25.39
C ILE A 408 22.78 -2.24 -23.89
N LEU A 409 23.79 -1.48 -23.43
CA LEU A 409 24.09 -1.36 -21.99
C LEU A 409 22.93 -0.72 -21.23
N SER A 410 22.32 0.35 -21.75
CA SER A 410 21.16 0.98 -21.13
C SER A 410 19.95 0.05 -21.06
N LEU A 411 19.71 -0.77 -22.09
CA LEU A 411 18.65 -1.78 -22.10
C LEU A 411 18.89 -2.89 -21.09
N VAL A 412 20.13 -3.41 -21.00
CA VAL A 412 20.48 -4.42 -20.00
C VAL A 412 20.28 -3.89 -18.58
N LEU A 413 20.73 -2.67 -18.30
CA LEU A 413 20.54 -2.05 -16.98
C LEU A 413 19.05 -1.78 -16.69
N LEU A 414 18.26 -1.40 -17.69
CA LEU A 414 16.82 -1.24 -17.56
C LEU A 414 16.12 -2.58 -17.26
N CYS A 415 16.49 -3.65 -17.97
CA CYS A 415 15.98 -5.00 -17.68
C CYS A 415 16.36 -5.44 -16.26
N LEU A 416 17.58 -5.18 -15.81
CA LEU A 416 18.03 -5.48 -14.47
C LEU A 416 17.20 -4.73 -13.42
N LEU A 417 16.88 -3.46 -13.67
CA LEU A 417 16.06 -2.64 -12.79
C LEU A 417 14.62 -3.19 -12.70
N VAL A 418 14.00 -3.52 -13.85
CA VAL A 418 12.67 -4.14 -13.89
C VAL A 418 12.68 -5.48 -13.15
N MET A 419 13.72 -6.31 -13.36
CA MET A 419 13.89 -7.59 -12.68
C MET A 419 13.99 -7.45 -11.17
N LEU A 420 14.77 -6.48 -10.67
CA LEU A 420 14.92 -6.19 -9.24
C LEU A 420 13.58 -5.89 -8.56
N PHE A 421 12.73 -5.09 -9.22
CA PHE A 421 11.42 -4.75 -8.68
C PHE A 421 10.38 -5.87 -8.84
N THR A 422 10.49 -6.67 -9.88
CA THR A 422 9.56 -7.79 -10.13
C THR A 422 9.82 -8.94 -9.17
N ILE A 423 11.08 -9.33 -8.94
CA ILE A 423 11.43 -10.42 -8.03
C ILE A 423 11.14 -10.06 -6.57
N GLY A 424 11.38 -8.80 -6.18
CA GLY A 424 11.13 -8.32 -4.81
C GLY A 424 9.67 -7.98 -4.49
N SER A 425 8.75 -8.16 -5.44
CA SER A 425 7.35 -7.78 -5.27
C SER A 425 6.47 -8.93 -4.77
N ALA A 426 5.42 -8.62 -3.99
CA ALA A 426 4.44 -9.60 -3.53
C ALA A 426 3.70 -10.30 -4.69
N ASN A 427 3.48 -9.57 -5.79
CA ASN A 427 2.80 -10.07 -6.99
C ASN A 427 3.60 -9.70 -8.26
N PRO A 428 4.49 -10.59 -8.74
CA PRO A 428 5.34 -10.31 -9.91
C PRO A 428 4.58 -9.96 -11.19
N SER A 429 3.42 -10.58 -11.41
CA SER A 429 2.59 -10.33 -12.59
C SER A 429 2.08 -8.88 -12.64
N TYR A 430 1.66 -8.31 -11.50
CA TYR A 430 1.23 -6.91 -11.43
C TYR A 430 2.38 -5.94 -11.71
N SER A 431 3.58 -6.23 -11.15
CA SER A 431 4.76 -5.41 -11.41
C SER A 431 5.13 -5.40 -12.89
N LEU A 432 5.12 -6.56 -13.55
CA LEU A 432 5.43 -6.68 -14.97
C LEU A 432 4.40 -5.95 -15.84
N SER A 433 3.11 -6.12 -15.55
CA SER A 433 2.01 -5.42 -16.25
C SER A 433 2.11 -3.90 -16.09
N TYR A 434 2.49 -3.43 -14.89
CA TYR A 434 2.69 -2.01 -14.63
C TYR A 434 3.83 -1.43 -15.46
N PHE A 435 4.99 -2.11 -15.52
CA PHE A 435 6.09 -1.67 -16.37
C PHE A 435 5.71 -1.69 -17.85
N GLY A 436 4.95 -2.71 -18.29
CA GLY A 436 4.39 -2.76 -19.65
C GLY A 436 3.52 -1.54 -19.95
N ALA A 437 2.61 -1.18 -19.06
CA ALA A 437 1.76 0.00 -19.19
C ALA A 437 2.60 1.31 -19.18
N PHE A 438 3.61 1.40 -18.32
CA PHE A 438 4.51 2.55 -18.26
C PHE A 438 5.26 2.77 -19.57
N PHE A 439 5.85 1.70 -20.14
CA PHE A 439 6.54 1.80 -21.43
C PHE A 439 5.59 2.07 -22.59
N THR A 440 4.39 1.51 -22.58
CA THR A 440 3.34 1.83 -23.55
C THR A 440 2.97 3.31 -23.48
N CYS A 441 2.79 3.86 -22.28
CA CYS A 441 2.52 5.28 -22.07
C CYS A 441 3.67 6.17 -22.60
N LEU A 442 4.91 5.76 -22.40
CA LEU A 442 6.11 6.41 -22.96
C LEU A 442 6.05 6.47 -24.49
N ILE A 443 5.70 5.36 -25.15
CA ILE A 443 5.57 5.29 -26.61
C ILE A 443 4.43 6.21 -27.09
N VAL A 444 3.29 6.20 -26.39
CA VAL A 444 2.16 7.07 -26.72
C VAL A 444 2.55 8.55 -26.66
N PHE A 445 3.21 8.98 -25.57
CA PHE A 445 3.68 10.38 -25.47
C PHE A 445 4.76 10.72 -26.48
N PHE A 446 5.62 9.79 -26.84
CA PHE A 446 6.57 9.98 -27.94
C PHE A 446 5.86 10.21 -29.27
N LEU A 447 4.87 9.40 -29.62
CA LEU A 447 4.06 9.56 -30.83
C LEU A 447 3.27 10.88 -30.80
N LEU A 448 2.65 11.23 -29.66
CA LEU A 448 1.96 12.49 -29.48
C LEU A 448 2.91 13.70 -29.67
N SER A 449 4.14 13.63 -29.14
CA SER A 449 5.11 14.69 -29.34
C SER A 449 5.47 14.88 -30.80
N ARG A 450 5.61 13.78 -31.57
CA ARG A 450 5.86 13.84 -33.00
C ARG A 450 4.70 14.44 -33.77
N THR A 451 3.46 14.04 -33.43
CA THR A 451 2.23 14.58 -34.06
C THR A 451 2.09 16.08 -33.78
N ILE A 452 2.30 16.52 -32.54
CA ILE A 452 2.26 17.95 -32.18
C ILE A 452 3.28 18.75 -32.98
N ILE A 453 4.51 18.26 -33.09
CA ILE A 453 5.57 18.94 -33.88
C ILE A 453 5.19 19.02 -35.36
N LEU A 454 4.61 17.97 -35.94
CA LEU A 454 4.16 17.96 -37.33
C LEU A 454 3.01 18.95 -37.56
N LEU A 455 2.03 19.01 -36.63
CA LEU A 455 0.93 19.98 -36.69
C LEU A 455 1.44 21.42 -36.58
N LEU A 456 2.35 21.70 -35.66
CA LEU A 456 2.95 23.02 -35.49
C LEU A 456 3.75 23.44 -36.74
N LYS A 457 4.45 22.52 -37.40
CA LYS A 457 5.14 22.81 -38.67
C LYS A 457 4.16 23.25 -39.77
N LYS A 458 2.98 22.67 -39.86
CA LYS A 458 1.93 23.07 -40.82
C LYS A 458 1.38 24.47 -40.50
N LEU A 459 1.20 24.81 -39.23
CA LEU A 459 0.70 26.12 -38.78
C LEU A 459 1.70 27.25 -38.98
N LYS A 460 3.01 26.97 -39.07
CA LYS A 460 4.08 27.96 -39.21
C LYS A 460 3.87 28.93 -40.40
N ASN A 461 3.30 28.47 -41.48
CA ASN A 461 3.11 29.26 -42.72
C ASN A 461 1.94 30.24 -42.64
N LYS A 462 1.02 30.06 -41.68
CA LYS A 462 -0.20 30.88 -41.49
C LYS A 462 -0.11 31.83 -40.29
N SER A 463 1.03 31.89 -39.59
CA SER A 463 1.14 32.56 -38.28
C SER A 463 1.83 33.91 -38.40
N ASN A 464 1.51 34.86 -37.50
CA ASN A 464 2.18 36.14 -37.31
C ASN A 464 3.65 35.96 -36.91
N ILE A 465 4.47 36.98 -37.11
CA ILE A 465 5.94 36.93 -36.92
C ILE A 465 6.35 36.37 -35.54
N PRO A 466 5.78 36.81 -34.38
CA PRO A 466 6.14 36.25 -33.06
C PRO A 466 5.81 34.76 -32.93
N LEU A 467 4.62 34.34 -33.38
CA LEU A 467 4.19 32.95 -33.40
C LEU A 467 5.08 32.11 -34.32
N LYS A 468 5.49 32.64 -35.49
CA LYS A 468 6.36 31.95 -36.42
C LYS A 468 7.75 31.68 -35.81
N VAL A 469 8.29 32.62 -35.04
CA VAL A 469 9.56 32.46 -34.32
C VAL A 469 9.43 31.42 -33.22
N SER A 470 8.38 31.49 -32.41
CA SER A 470 8.10 30.50 -31.35
C SER A 470 7.93 29.09 -31.89
N ILE A 471 7.14 28.92 -32.95
CA ILE A 471 6.95 27.64 -33.62
C ILE A 471 8.28 27.13 -34.20
N LYS A 472 9.10 28.00 -34.79
CA LYS A 472 10.41 27.60 -35.30
C LYS A 472 11.31 27.06 -34.19
N ASN A 473 11.33 27.68 -33.03
CA ASN A 473 12.14 27.26 -31.88
C ASN A 473 11.68 25.87 -31.36
N ILE A 474 10.36 25.64 -31.26
CA ILE A 474 9.77 24.38 -30.81
C ILE A 474 10.01 23.25 -31.83
N THR A 475 9.92 23.56 -33.14
CA THR A 475 9.96 22.57 -34.22
C THR A 475 11.34 22.38 -34.84
N GLN A 476 12.39 23.00 -34.30
CA GLN A 476 13.76 22.78 -34.75
C GLN A 476 14.13 21.31 -34.73
N THR A 477 14.88 20.86 -35.73
CA THR A 477 15.27 19.44 -35.94
C THR A 477 16.04 18.85 -34.74
N LYS A 478 16.56 19.68 -33.88
CA LYS A 478 17.38 19.34 -32.71
C LYS A 478 16.75 19.85 -31.39
N SER A 479 15.44 20.06 -31.37
CA SER A 479 14.72 20.58 -30.21
C SER A 479 14.62 19.53 -29.08
N ILE A 480 14.71 20.00 -27.84
CA ILE A 480 14.47 19.22 -26.62
C ILE A 480 12.96 18.96 -26.43
N THR A 481 12.11 19.65 -27.20
CA THR A 481 10.65 19.62 -27.08
C THR A 481 10.03 18.21 -26.96
N PRO A 482 10.42 17.19 -27.77
CA PRO A 482 9.84 15.84 -27.63
C PRO A 482 10.04 15.25 -26.23
N ILE A 483 11.24 15.42 -25.70
CA ILE A 483 11.59 14.86 -24.39
C ILE A 483 10.86 15.62 -23.28
N THR A 484 10.70 16.95 -23.41
CA THR A 484 9.93 17.77 -22.47
C THR A 484 8.46 17.37 -22.45
N ILE A 485 7.83 17.15 -23.63
CA ILE A 485 6.45 16.69 -23.72
C ILE A 485 6.28 15.30 -23.07
N MET A 486 7.25 14.40 -23.32
CA MET A 486 7.23 13.06 -22.71
C MET A 486 7.33 13.14 -21.18
N SER A 487 8.27 13.90 -20.64
CA SER A 487 8.48 13.99 -19.20
C SER A 487 7.33 14.68 -18.49
N LEU A 488 6.78 15.77 -19.04
CA LEU A 488 5.61 16.44 -18.49
C LEU A 488 4.36 15.57 -18.58
N GLY A 489 4.14 14.94 -19.74
CA GLY A 489 2.99 14.05 -19.95
C GLY A 489 3.01 12.88 -18.97
N LEU A 490 4.13 12.19 -18.84
CA LEU A 490 4.30 11.10 -17.87
C LEU A 490 4.14 11.59 -16.44
N GLY A 491 4.72 12.75 -16.07
CA GLY A 491 4.58 13.31 -14.74
C GLY A 491 3.13 13.60 -14.36
N VAL A 492 2.36 14.23 -15.24
CA VAL A 492 0.94 14.50 -15.04
C VAL A 492 0.14 13.17 -14.97
N THR A 493 0.41 12.23 -15.86
CA THR A 493 -0.25 10.91 -15.85
C THR A 493 0.01 10.17 -14.53
N LEU A 494 1.25 10.20 -14.03
CA LEU A 494 1.60 9.58 -12.75
C LEU A 494 0.84 10.22 -11.59
N LEU A 495 0.79 11.55 -11.54
CA LEU A 495 0.05 12.28 -10.49
C LEU A 495 -1.45 11.96 -10.53
N LEU A 496 -2.06 11.93 -11.72
CA LEU A 496 -3.46 11.56 -11.89
C LEU A 496 -3.72 10.11 -11.48
N THR A 497 -2.85 9.20 -11.88
CA THR A 497 -2.94 7.77 -11.49
C THR A 497 -2.87 7.63 -9.98
N LEU A 498 -1.92 8.32 -9.32
CA LEU A 498 -1.79 8.31 -7.86
C LEU A 498 -3.05 8.85 -7.16
N ALA A 499 -3.60 9.95 -7.65
CA ALA A 499 -4.83 10.54 -7.11
C ALA A 499 -6.04 9.60 -7.30
N MET A 500 -6.18 8.98 -8.49
CA MET A 500 -7.27 8.04 -8.77
C MET A 500 -7.17 6.76 -7.92
N VAL A 501 -5.97 6.19 -7.79
CA VAL A 501 -5.78 5.01 -6.95
C VAL A 501 -5.99 5.34 -5.49
N GLY A 502 -5.49 6.49 -5.00
CA GLY A 502 -5.72 6.94 -3.63
C GLY A 502 -7.21 7.13 -3.30
N THR A 503 -7.97 7.75 -4.19
CA THR A 503 -9.42 7.93 -4.03
C THR A 503 -10.19 6.62 -4.10
N ASN A 504 -9.83 5.72 -5.02
CA ASN A 504 -10.44 4.39 -5.13
C ASN A 504 -10.11 3.54 -3.90
N PHE A 505 -8.89 3.61 -3.38
CA PHE A 505 -8.49 2.91 -2.16
C PHE A 505 -9.29 3.39 -0.95
N LYS A 506 -9.42 4.72 -0.78
CA LYS A 506 -10.29 5.31 0.25
C LYS A 506 -11.75 4.86 0.12
N ARG A 507 -12.26 4.82 -1.11
CA ARG A 507 -13.63 4.38 -1.41
C ARG A 507 -13.83 2.88 -1.15
N GLU A 508 -12.85 2.03 -1.48
CA GLU A 508 -12.91 0.60 -1.24
C GLU A 508 -12.90 0.26 0.26
N ILE A 509 -12.08 0.97 1.04
CA ILE A 509 -12.13 0.86 2.50
C ILE A 509 -13.49 1.33 3.04
N GLY A 510 -14.04 2.43 2.51
CA GLY A 510 -15.33 2.97 2.94
C GLY A 510 -16.56 2.18 2.47
N LYS A 511 -16.45 1.46 1.34
CA LYS A 511 -17.55 0.64 0.78
C LYS A 511 -17.87 -0.64 1.56
N SER A 512 -17.11 -0.94 2.58
CA SER A 512 -17.44 -2.03 3.53
C SER A 512 -18.72 -1.76 4.32
N ILE A 513 -19.25 -0.53 4.25
CA ILE A 513 -20.51 -0.12 4.85
C ILE A 513 -21.49 0.11 3.70
N PRO A 514 -22.59 -0.64 3.58
CA PRO A 514 -23.63 -0.34 2.61
C PRO A 514 -24.11 1.10 2.80
N GLU A 515 -24.04 1.94 1.78
CA GLU A 515 -24.53 3.33 1.82
C GLU A 515 -26.05 3.37 2.11
N ILE A 516 -26.74 2.27 1.80
CA ILE A 516 -28.16 2.06 2.09
C ILE A 516 -28.25 0.71 2.78
N ALA A 517 -28.17 0.72 4.12
CA ALA A 517 -28.56 -0.47 4.90
C ALA A 517 -30.07 -0.54 4.93
N PRO A 518 -30.69 -1.70 4.62
CA PRO A 518 -32.13 -1.84 4.79
C PRO A 518 -32.50 -1.69 6.26
N ASP A 519 -33.62 -1.04 6.54
CA ASP A 519 -34.14 -0.86 7.91
C ASP A 519 -34.47 -2.19 8.59
N TYR A 520 -34.85 -3.19 7.80
CA TYR A 520 -35.17 -4.55 8.28
C TYR A 520 -34.63 -5.62 7.35
N PHE A 521 -34.10 -6.67 7.94
CA PHE A 521 -33.73 -7.91 7.27
C PHE A 521 -34.65 -9.04 7.74
N PHE A 522 -35.35 -9.65 6.81
CA PHE A 522 -36.14 -10.84 7.07
C PHE A 522 -35.42 -12.05 6.46
N VAL A 523 -35.12 -13.05 7.27
CA VAL A 523 -34.33 -14.22 6.84
C VAL A 523 -35.10 -15.49 7.19
N GLY A 524 -34.97 -16.52 6.33
CA GLY A 524 -35.58 -17.84 6.61
C GLY A 524 -37.05 -17.96 6.16
N ILE A 525 -37.53 -17.00 5.34
CA ILE A 525 -38.87 -17.12 4.73
C ILE A 525 -38.83 -18.23 3.69
N GLN A 526 -39.73 -19.21 3.83
CA GLN A 526 -39.81 -20.32 2.89
C GLN A 526 -40.46 -19.87 1.56
N GLN A 527 -40.13 -20.57 0.49
CA GLN A 527 -40.59 -20.18 -0.84
C GLN A 527 -42.12 -20.19 -0.99
N ASN A 528 -42.79 -21.08 -0.27
CA ASN A 528 -44.27 -21.15 -0.22
C ASN A 528 -44.90 -19.98 0.58
N GLU A 529 -44.17 -19.33 1.47
CA GLU A 529 -44.63 -18.23 2.32
C GLU A 529 -44.26 -16.85 1.75
N LYS A 530 -43.38 -16.81 0.78
CA LYS A 530 -42.82 -15.57 0.19
C LYS A 530 -43.89 -14.58 -0.25
N ASP A 531 -44.83 -15.04 -1.09
CA ASP A 531 -45.80 -14.13 -1.70
C ASP A 531 -46.79 -13.58 -0.67
N THR A 532 -47.20 -14.42 0.30
CA THR A 532 -48.05 -14.03 1.42
C THR A 532 -47.34 -13.01 2.30
N PHE A 533 -46.05 -13.22 2.57
CA PHE A 533 -45.23 -12.32 3.37
C PHE A 533 -45.06 -10.95 2.68
N VAL A 534 -44.69 -10.92 1.39
CA VAL A 534 -44.55 -9.70 0.59
C VAL A 534 -45.85 -8.91 0.57
N GLN A 535 -46.98 -9.57 0.31
CA GLN A 535 -48.29 -8.88 0.31
C GLN A 535 -48.64 -8.29 1.67
N LYS A 536 -48.30 -8.99 2.75
CA LYS A 536 -48.55 -8.51 4.11
C LYS A 536 -47.70 -7.27 4.43
N ILE A 537 -46.46 -7.24 4.06
CA ILE A 537 -45.59 -6.06 4.23
C ILE A 537 -46.14 -4.86 3.43
N LEU A 538 -46.45 -5.06 2.14
CA LEU A 538 -46.99 -4.00 1.27
C LEU A 538 -48.37 -3.50 1.71
N SER A 539 -49.14 -4.31 2.45
CA SER A 539 -50.42 -3.89 3.04
C SER A 539 -50.26 -3.05 4.31
N MET A 540 -49.12 -3.21 5.03
CA MET A 540 -48.82 -2.47 6.26
C MET A 540 -48.26 -1.07 5.96
N GLU A 541 -47.40 -0.97 4.93
CA GLU A 541 -46.75 0.27 4.55
C GLU A 541 -46.69 0.36 3.02
N LYS A 542 -47.17 1.48 2.46
CA LYS A 542 -47.27 1.63 0.99
C LYS A 542 -46.00 2.09 0.31
N ASP A 543 -45.08 2.73 1.05
CA ASP A 543 -43.81 3.28 0.52
C ASP A 543 -42.60 2.45 0.93
N VAL A 544 -42.74 1.11 0.94
CA VAL A 544 -41.66 0.19 1.26
C VAL A 544 -40.92 -0.22 -0.01
N ASN A 545 -39.60 0.02 -0.03
CA ASN A 545 -38.72 -0.57 -1.04
C ASN A 545 -38.30 -1.96 -0.57
N LEU A 546 -38.89 -3.01 -1.13
CA LEU A 546 -38.69 -4.39 -0.73
C LEU A 546 -37.84 -5.12 -1.75
N GLU A 547 -36.65 -5.54 -1.35
CA GLU A 547 -35.75 -6.38 -2.14
C GLU A 547 -35.83 -7.83 -1.65
N VAL A 548 -36.18 -8.75 -2.54
CA VAL A 548 -36.27 -10.18 -2.24
C VAL A 548 -35.11 -10.91 -2.89
N VAL A 549 -34.21 -11.44 -2.06
CA VAL A 549 -33.01 -12.18 -2.52
C VAL A 549 -33.16 -13.66 -2.14
N PRO A 550 -33.19 -14.58 -3.12
CA PRO A 550 -33.20 -16.02 -2.82
C PRO A 550 -31.82 -16.45 -2.28
N ILE A 551 -31.83 -17.17 -1.16
CA ILE A 551 -30.63 -17.70 -0.53
C ILE A 551 -30.61 -19.22 -0.68
N ILE A 552 -29.61 -19.75 -1.38
CA ILE A 552 -29.40 -21.18 -1.54
C ILE A 552 -28.07 -21.55 -0.86
N THR A 553 -28.12 -22.47 0.06
CA THR A 553 -26.92 -23.02 0.70
C THR A 553 -26.39 -24.16 -0.15
N SER A 554 -25.19 -24.05 -0.69
CA SER A 554 -24.57 -25.06 -1.54
C SER A 554 -23.06 -25.14 -1.33
N GLY A 555 -22.50 -26.32 -1.55
CA GLY A 555 -21.07 -26.57 -1.58
C GLY A 555 -20.57 -26.81 -3.00
N VAL A 556 -19.28 -26.53 -3.25
CA VAL A 556 -18.66 -26.81 -4.54
C VAL A 556 -18.42 -28.31 -4.68
N SER A 557 -19.21 -29.00 -5.49
CA SER A 557 -19.06 -30.46 -5.68
C SER A 557 -18.00 -30.81 -6.72
N LYS A 558 -17.90 -30.04 -7.80
CA LYS A 558 -16.91 -30.26 -8.88
C LYS A 558 -16.44 -28.95 -9.50
N ILE A 559 -15.16 -28.86 -9.87
CA ILE A 559 -14.58 -27.79 -10.69
C ILE A 559 -14.09 -28.43 -11.99
N ASN A 560 -14.63 -28.00 -13.12
CA ASN A 560 -14.32 -28.57 -14.44
C ASN A 560 -14.44 -30.10 -14.47
N GLY A 561 -15.47 -30.65 -13.80
CA GLY A 561 -15.75 -32.07 -13.76
C GLY A 561 -14.89 -32.90 -12.77
N LYS A 562 -13.91 -32.30 -12.10
CA LYS A 562 -13.02 -32.96 -11.14
C LYS A 562 -13.30 -32.53 -9.71
N ASP A 563 -12.94 -33.39 -8.72
CA ASP A 563 -13.08 -33.07 -7.31
C ASP A 563 -12.21 -31.84 -6.96
N PRO A 564 -12.78 -30.79 -6.35
CA PRO A 564 -12.07 -29.59 -5.94
C PRO A 564 -10.85 -29.86 -5.07
N LYS A 565 -10.86 -30.90 -4.25
CA LYS A 565 -9.75 -31.30 -3.37
C LYS A 565 -8.49 -31.69 -4.13
N THR A 566 -8.60 -32.00 -5.43
CA THR A 566 -7.44 -32.33 -6.27
C THR A 566 -6.66 -31.10 -6.71
N PHE A 567 -7.28 -29.90 -6.68
CA PHE A 567 -6.67 -28.66 -7.15
C PHE A 567 -6.13 -27.77 -6.03
N ILE A 568 -6.74 -27.83 -4.87
CA ILE A 568 -6.46 -26.91 -3.76
C ILE A 568 -6.03 -27.72 -2.55
N LYS A 569 -4.78 -27.51 -2.11
CA LYS A 569 -4.24 -28.14 -0.91
C LYS A 569 -4.80 -27.49 0.36
N PRO A 570 -4.91 -28.20 1.48
CA PRO A 570 -5.40 -27.65 2.76
C PRO A 570 -4.62 -26.44 3.28
N SER A 571 -3.35 -26.30 2.86
CA SER A 571 -2.49 -25.16 3.21
C SER A 571 -2.71 -23.90 2.37
N ASN A 572 -3.62 -23.92 1.38
CA ASN A 572 -3.91 -22.77 0.55
C ASN A 572 -5.01 -21.91 1.18
N ASP A 573 -4.81 -20.59 1.21
CA ASP A 573 -5.81 -19.63 1.70
C ASP A 573 -7.19 -19.75 1.02
N SER A 574 -7.24 -20.34 -0.16
CA SER A 574 -8.49 -20.58 -0.90
C SER A 574 -9.20 -21.89 -0.53
N TYR A 575 -8.62 -22.74 0.35
CA TYR A 575 -9.21 -24.04 0.71
C TYR A 575 -10.58 -23.91 1.40
N TRP A 576 -10.81 -22.80 2.11
CA TRP A 576 -12.10 -22.51 2.73
C TRP A 576 -13.26 -22.48 1.73
N VAL A 577 -12.97 -22.15 0.45
CA VAL A 577 -13.96 -22.11 -0.64
C VAL A 577 -14.61 -23.48 -0.87
N ILE A 578 -13.84 -24.54 -0.69
CA ILE A 578 -14.27 -25.93 -0.95
C ILE A 578 -14.85 -26.55 0.30
N ARG A 579 -14.36 -26.13 1.46
CA ARG A 579 -14.68 -26.72 2.75
C ARG A 579 -16.02 -26.25 3.31
N SER A 580 -16.43 -25.02 3.04
CA SER A 580 -17.64 -24.42 3.60
C SER A 580 -18.80 -24.42 2.62
N GLU A 581 -19.97 -24.78 3.10
CA GLU A 581 -21.22 -24.50 2.41
C GLU A 581 -21.39 -22.98 2.28
N ARG A 582 -21.84 -22.52 1.12
CA ARG A 582 -22.02 -21.10 0.80
C ARG A 582 -23.48 -20.79 0.56
N ARG A 583 -23.85 -19.58 0.93
CA ARG A 583 -25.13 -18.97 0.61
C ARG A 583 -24.98 -17.97 -0.51
#